data_12e0d90c976643993f037aae8a66e27b
#
_entry.id   12e0d90c976643993f037aae8a66e27b
#
_cell.length_a   1.000
_cell.length_b   1.000
_cell.length_c   1.000
_cell.angle_alpha   90.00
_cell.angle_beta   90.00
_cell.angle_gamma   90.00
#
_symmetry.space_group_name_H-M   'P 1'
#
loop_
_entity.id
_entity.type
_entity.pdbx_description
1 polymer ?
#
loop_
_entity_poly.entity_id
_entity_poly.type
_entity_poly.pdbx_seq_one_letter_code
_entity_poly.pdbx_strand_id
1 'polypeptide(L)'
;MAIKYELILTDRAKQELEDIYEYISKSLMAEKAAENLINKIERNILRLETMPESCSIIEEFKERKKQYRKLIINNYVAIYRIDEENRKVYIIRIVYGGRNYLNEI
;
A
#
# COMPACT_ATOMS: atom_id res chain seq x y z
N MET A 1 -11.64 -2.85 23.48
CA MET A 1 -10.27 -2.47 23.15
C MET A 1 -9.93 -2.88 21.73
N ALA A 2 -9.46 -1.94 20.93
CA ALA A 2 -9.11 -2.26 19.55
C ALA A 2 -7.82 -3.08 19.52
N ILE A 3 -7.82 -4.14 18.74
CA ILE A 3 -6.62 -4.94 18.52
C ILE A 3 -5.83 -4.29 17.37
N LYS A 4 -4.56 -4.02 17.64
CA LYS A 4 -3.68 -3.44 16.63
C LYS A 4 -2.92 -4.53 15.90
N TYR A 5 -2.83 -4.37 14.59
CA TYR A 5 -1.98 -5.20 13.76
C TYR A 5 -0.65 -4.50 13.55
N GLU A 6 0.41 -5.27 13.45
CA GLU A 6 1.72 -4.72 13.12
C GLU A 6 1.79 -4.52 11.61
N LEU A 7 2.17 -3.31 11.18
CA LEU A 7 2.33 -3.01 9.76
C LEU A 7 3.76 -3.31 9.33
N ILE A 8 3.89 -4.08 8.28
CA ILE A 8 5.19 -4.43 7.73
C ILE A 8 5.21 -4.08 6.25
N LEU A 9 6.08 -3.17 5.86
CA LEU A 9 6.32 -2.89 4.45
C LEU A 9 7.41 -3.80 3.95
N THR A 10 7.16 -4.49 2.84
CA THR A 10 8.21 -5.26 2.18
C THR A 10 9.30 -4.31 1.67
N ASP A 11 10.48 -4.85 1.44
CA ASP A 11 11.57 -4.03 0.88
C ASP A 11 11.17 -3.41 -0.45
N ARG A 12 10.41 -4.15 -1.24
CA ARG A 12 9.90 -3.65 -2.53
C ARG A 12 8.95 -2.47 -2.33
N ALA A 13 8.02 -2.57 -1.37
CA ALA A 13 7.09 -1.48 -1.09
C ALA A 13 7.83 -0.23 -0.60
N LYS A 14 8.85 -0.41 0.24
CA LYS A 14 9.67 0.70 0.71
C LYS A 14 10.39 1.37 -0.45
N GLN A 15 10.97 0.59 -1.35
CA GLN A 15 11.67 1.12 -2.52
C GLN A 15 10.69 1.87 -3.43
N GLU A 16 9.48 1.33 -3.60
CA GLU A 16 8.47 1.98 -4.42
C GLU A 16 8.06 3.34 -3.86
N LEU A 17 7.95 3.46 -2.54
CA LEU A 17 7.68 4.76 -1.90
C LEU A 17 8.79 5.76 -2.20
N GLU A 18 10.04 5.32 -2.08
CA GLU A 18 11.18 6.19 -2.38
C GLU A 18 11.18 6.61 -3.85
N ASP A 19 10.89 5.68 -4.75
CA ASP A 19 10.84 5.97 -6.19
C ASP A 19 9.74 6.98 -6.52
N ILE A 20 8.58 6.86 -5.88
CA ILE A 20 7.47 7.81 -6.06
C ILE A 20 7.92 9.20 -5.60
N TYR A 21 8.53 9.27 -4.42
CA TYR A 21 9.01 10.54 -3.89
C TYR A 21 10.02 11.20 -4.84
N GLU A 22 11.01 10.43 -5.28
CA GLU A 22 12.05 10.96 -6.16
C GLU A 22 11.50 11.40 -7.52
N TYR A 23 10.57 10.63 -8.08
CA TYR A 23 9.97 11.00 -9.36
C TYR A 23 9.26 12.35 -9.27
N ILE A 24 8.42 12.52 -8.26
CA ILE A 24 7.62 13.75 -8.12
C ILE A 24 8.51 14.93 -7.70
N SER A 25 9.42 14.72 -6.74
CA SER A 25 10.23 15.80 -6.24
C SER A 25 11.29 16.28 -7.23
N LYS A 26 11.93 15.32 -7.93
CA LYS A 26 13.04 15.66 -8.84
C LYS A 26 12.62 15.76 -10.28
N SER A 27 11.94 14.72 -10.81
CA SER A 27 11.58 14.73 -12.23
C SER A 27 10.47 15.72 -12.56
N LEU A 28 9.53 15.92 -11.64
CA LEU A 28 8.45 16.89 -11.82
C LEU A 28 8.74 18.20 -11.08
N MET A 29 9.89 18.29 -10.40
CA MET A 29 10.30 19.48 -9.65
C MET A 29 9.24 19.98 -8.68
N ALA A 30 8.55 19.04 -8.01
CA ALA A 30 7.42 19.32 -7.14
C ALA A 30 7.65 18.74 -5.75
N GLU A 31 8.69 19.18 -5.06
CA GLU A 31 9.10 18.64 -3.76
C GLU A 31 7.97 18.65 -2.73
N LYS A 32 7.23 19.76 -2.63
CA LYS A 32 6.14 19.86 -1.66
C LYS A 32 5.01 18.89 -1.98
N ALA A 33 4.68 18.73 -3.26
CA ALA A 33 3.68 17.77 -3.68
C ALA A 33 4.12 16.34 -3.36
N ALA A 34 5.41 16.03 -3.52
CA ALA A 34 5.95 14.73 -3.18
C ALA A 34 5.80 14.43 -1.68
N GLU A 35 6.17 15.39 -0.83
CA GLU A 35 6.01 15.23 0.61
C GLU A 35 4.57 15.02 1.02
N ASN A 36 3.66 15.81 0.44
CA ASN A 36 2.23 15.71 0.76
C ASN A 36 1.67 14.35 0.36
N LEU A 37 2.06 13.83 -0.80
CA LEU A 37 1.60 12.52 -1.25
C LEU A 37 2.13 11.41 -0.37
N ILE A 38 3.43 11.42 -0.05
CA ILE A 38 4.01 10.38 0.81
C ILE A 38 3.34 10.39 2.18
N ASN A 39 3.13 11.57 2.77
CA ASN A 39 2.44 11.69 4.05
C ASN A 39 1.01 11.14 3.97
N LYS A 40 0.32 11.38 2.87
CA LYS A 40 -1.03 10.87 2.68
C LYS A 40 -1.04 9.34 2.56
N ILE A 41 -0.10 8.79 1.81
CA ILE A 41 0.03 7.33 1.67
C ILE A 41 0.29 6.71 3.06
N GLU A 42 1.22 7.26 3.81
CA GLU A 42 1.56 6.75 5.13
C GLU A 42 0.39 6.80 6.10
N ARG A 43 -0.36 7.91 6.12
CA ARG A 43 -1.54 8.04 6.99
C ARG A 43 -2.61 7.01 6.64
N ASN A 44 -2.82 6.75 5.36
CA ASN A 44 -3.82 5.78 4.94
C ASN A 44 -3.39 4.36 5.29
N ILE A 45 -2.10 4.05 5.16
CA ILE A 45 -1.56 2.76 5.55
C ILE A 45 -1.70 2.55 7.06
N LEU A 46 -1.43 3.59 7.86
CA LEU A 46 -1.55 3.51 9.32
C LEU A 46 -2.96 3.10 9.78
N ARG A 47 -3.99 3.47 9.03
CA ARG A 47 -5.35 3.06 9.38
C ARG A 47 -5.54 1.55 9.37
N LEU A 48 -4.70 0.84 8.65
CA LEU A 48 -4.77 -0.62 8.58
C LEU A 48 -4.35 -1.29 9.89
N GLU A 49 -3.70 -0.56 10.79
CA GLU A 49 -3.38 -1.10 12.13
C GLU A 49 -4.64 -1.49 12.90
N THR A 50 -5.72 -0.75 12.72
CA THR A 50 -6.97 -0.98 13.46
C THR A 50 -8.11 -1.45 12.55
N MET A 51 -8.03 -1.18 11.26
CA MET A 51 -9.09 -1.52 10.30
C MET A 51 -8.52 -2.18 9.05
N PRO A 52 -7.83 -3.33 9.19
CA PRO A 52 -7.18 -3.95 8.04
C PRO A 52 -8.17 -4.49 7.01
N GLU A 53 -9.41 -4.78 7.41
CA GLU A 53 -10.43 -5.30 6.51
C GLU A 53 -11.28 -4.21 5.85
N SER A 54 -10.92 -2.94 6.03
CA SER A 54 -11.71 -1.83 5.50
C SER A 54 -11.62 -1.65 3.99
N CYS A 55 -10.66 -2.29 3.33
CA CYS A 55 -10.45 -2.15 1.89
C CYS A 55 -10.87 -3.41 1.14
N SER A 56 -11.16 -3.24 -0.16
CA SER A 56 -11.67 -4.31 -0.99
C SER A 56 -10.65 -5.41 -1.29
N ILE A 57 -11.13 -6.64 -1.33
CA ILE A 57 -10.33 -7.77 -1.79
C ILE A 57 -10.12 -7.63 -3.29
N ILE A 58 -8.93 -7.99 -3.76
CA ILE A 58 -8.65 -8.02 -5.19
C ILE A 58 -9.26 -9.31 -5.75
N GLU A 59 -10.38 -9.15 -6.46
CA GLU A 59 -11.18 -10.28 -6.95
C GLU A 59 -10.38 -11.21 -7.87
N GLU A 60 -9.49 -10.65 -8.66
CA GLU A 60 -8.67 -11.44 -9.60
C GLU A 60 -7.75 -12.42 -8.90
N PHE A 61 -7.51 -12.22 -7.60
CA PHE A 61 -6.63 -13.06 -6.80
C PHE A 61 -7.36 -13.88 -5.74
N LYS A 62 -8.68 -13.87 -5.74
CA LYS A 62 -9.46 -14.48 -4.65
C LYS A 62 -9.23 -15.99 -4.49
N GLU A 63 -8.81 -16.68 -5.54
CA GLU A 63 -8.55 -18.12 -5.49
C GLU A 63 -7.15 -18.47 -4.97
N ARG A 64 -6.29 -17.48 -4.76
CA ARG A 64 -4.97 -17.72 -4.20
C ARG A 64 -5.11 -18.01 -2.70
N LYS A 65 -4.20 -18.81 -2.17
CA LYS A 65 -4.19 -19.15 -0.75
C LYS A 65 -4.21 -17.91 0.15
N LYS A 66 -3.54 -16.85 -0.30
CA LYS A 66 -3.48 -15.58 0.42
C LYS A 66 -4.35 -14.58 -0.31
N GLN A 67 -5.31 -14.02 0.41
CA GLN A 67 -6.14 -12.97 -0.15
C GLN A 67 -5.40 -11.65 -0.12
N TYR A 68 -5.42 -10.95 -1.24
CA TYR A 68 -4.84 -9.62 -1.35
C TYR A 68 -5.93 -8.56 -1.36
N ARG A 69 -5.63 -7.44 -0.75
CA ARG A 69 -6.53 -6.28 -0.72
C ARG A 69 -5.84 -5.08 -1.33
N LYS A 70 -6.62 -4.10 -1.75
CA LYS A 70 -6.09 -2.89 -2.36
C LYS A 70 -6.58 -1.66 -1.62
N LEU A 71 -5.65 -0.78 -1.26
CA LEU A 71 -5.93 0.51 -0.67
C LEU A 71 -5.60 1.57 -1.71
N ILE A 72 -6.61 2.33 -2.13
CA ILE A 72 -6.44 3.35 -3.17
C ILE A 72 -6.14 4.68 -2.52
N ILE A 73 -5.01 5.30 -2.90
CA ILE A 73 -4.62 6.62 -2.43
C ILE A 73 -4.30 7.47 -3.66
N ASN A 74 -5.16 8.44 -3.98
CA ASN A 74 -5.04 9.24 -5.20
C ASN A 74 -4.95 8.32 -6.42
N ASN A 75 -3.86 8.41 -7.19
CA ASN A 75 -3.64 7.58 -8.37
C ASN A 75 -2.79 6.33 -8.09
N TYR A 76 -2.53 6.04 -6.81
CA TYR A 76 -1.68 4.92 -6.41
C TYR A 76 -2.49 3.86 -5.69
N VAL A 77 -1.98 2.64 -5.72
CA VAL A 77 -2.61 1.48 -5.07
C VAL A 77 -1.58 0.81 -4.19
N ALA A 78 -1.92 0.66 -2.91
CA ALA A 78 -1.13 -0.16 -2.00
C ALA A 78 -1.78 -1.53 -1.94
N ILE A 79 -1.03 -2.55 -2.29
CA ILE A 79 -1.51 -3.93 -2.27
C ILE A 79 -1.01 -4.57 -0.99
N TYR A 80 -1.93 -5.14 -0.23
CA TYR A 80 -1.58 -5.70 1.07
C TYR A 80 -2.32 -7.00 1.34
N ARG A 81 -1.85 -7.75 2.32
CA ARG A 81 -2.54 -8.92 2.84
C ARG A 81 -2.51 -8.91 4.35
N ILE A 82 -3.49 -9.58 4.95
CA ILE A 82 -3.62 -9.66 6.40
C ILE A 82 -3.20 -11.06 6.85
N ASP A 83 -2.33 -11.12 7.84
CA ASP A 83 -1.97 -12.35 8.53
C ASP A 83 -2.70 -12.32 9.88
N GLU A 84 -3.87 -12.90 9.92
CA GLU A 84 -4.73 -12.90 11.11
C GLU A 84 -4.08 -13.63 12.28
N GLU A 85 -3.40 -14.71 11.99
CA GLU A 85 -2.80 -15.55 13.00
C GLU A 85 -1.73 -14.82 13.81
N ASN A 86 -0.89 -14.06 13.11
CA ASN A 86 0.21 -13.33 13.72
C ASN A 86 -0.09 -11.85 13.93
N ARG A 87 -1.30 -11.39 13.62
CA ARG A 87 -1.73 -10.00 13.74
C ARG A 87 -0.80 -9.05 13.00
N LYS A 88 -0.54 -9.36 11.73
CA LYS A 88 0.33 -8.54 10.88
C LYS A 88 -0.38 -8.16 9.59
N VAL A 89 -0.04 -6.98 9.08
CA VAL A 89 -0.48 -6.53 7.77
C VAL A 89 0.77 -6.28 6.94
N TYR A 90 0.88 -6.99 5.83
CA TYR A 90 2.03 -6.86 4.94
C TYR A 90 1.65 -5.98 3.75
N ILE A 91 2.30 -4.84 3.66
CA ILE A 91 2.17 -3.96 2.49
C ILE A 91 3.16 -4.48 1.45
N ILE A 92 2.64 -5.11 0.39
CA ILE A 92 3.45 -5.87 -0.56
C ILE A 92 3.97 -5.00 -1.69
N ARG A 93 3.11 -4.15 -2.22
CA ARG A 93 3.42 -3.27 -3.33
C ARG A 93 2.76 -1.91 -3.15
N ILE A 94 3.39 -0.87 -3.69
CA ILE A 94 2.76 0.44 -3.83
C ILE A 94 3.04 0.87 -5.26
N VAL A 95 2.00 0.87 -6.10
CA VAL A 95 2.15 1.07 -7.55
C VAL A 95 1.18 2.11 -8.07
N TYR A 96 1.50 2.66 -9.24
CA TYR A 96 0.58 3.53 -9.94
C TYR A 96 -0.62 2.72 -10.42
N GLY A 97 -1.82 3.15 -10.06
CA GLY A 97 -3.05 2.40 -10.32
C GLY A 97 -3.46 2.34 -11.78
N GLY A 98 -2.91 3.22 -12.62
CA GLY A 98 -3.20 3.22 -14.04
C GLY A 98 -2.47 2.16 -14.85
N ARG A 99 -1.50 1.47 -14.24
CA ARG A 99 -0.76 0.41 -14.95
C ARG A 99 -1.35 -0.95 -14.58
N ASN A 100 -1.04 -1.96 -15.38
CA ASN A 100 -1.54 -3.32 -15.13
C ASN A 100 -0.73 -3.99 -14.03
N TYR A 101 -0.99 -3.60 -12.79
CA TYR A 101 -0.28 -4.12 -11.62
C TYR A 101 -0.66 -5.57 -11.27
N LEU A 102 -1.78 -6.06 -11.80
CA LEU A 102 -2.25 -7.42 -11.50
C LEU A 102 -1.27 -8.50 -11.94
N ASN A 103 -0.46 -8.21 -12.94
CA ASN A 103 0.53 -9.16 -13.45
C ASN A 103 1.86 -9.09 -12.70
N GLU A 104 1.97 -8.24 -11.69
CA GLU A 104 3.26 -7.96 -11.03
C GLU A 104 3.35 -8.46 -9.59
N ILE A 105 2.32 -9.12 -9.12
CA ILE A 105 2.33 -9.64 -7.75
C ILE A 105 2.88 -11.05 -7.71
#